data_3309f5ba3a6243e27d947b10ffc48a39
#
_entry.id   3309f5ba3a6243e27d947b10ffc48a39
#
_cell.length_a   1.000
_cell.length_b   1.000
_cell.length_c   1.000
_cell.angle_alpha   90.00
_cell.angle_beta   90.00
_cell.angle_gamma   90.00
#
_symmetry.space_group_name_H-M   'P 1'
#
loop_
_entity.id
_entity.type
_entity.pdbx_description
1 polymer ?
#
loop_
_entity_poly.entity_id
_entity_poly.type
_entity_poly.pdbx_seq_one_letter_code
_entity_poly.pdbx_strand_id
1 'polypeptide(L)'
;AYTCKQASAHTDAFALYAIEVISKNIRKAVLDKDHDAMDQMMLGSTTAGIAFGYSDVAADHCLAQALGGFYDVAHGVACAVFLPCVTKFNIPSCIERYANIAKHMGLDVHGKSTEEAAYMVVDAIRELCADLHIPKLKELDKVDPKDFRDLAQASFDCVSTPSNPRDMTVDDFYALLEEAY
;
A
#
# COMPACT_ATOMS: atom_id res chain seq x y z
N ALA A 1 2.78 7.62 1.40
CA ALA A 1 3.68 8.77 1.59
C ALA A 1 4.46 9.11 0.31
N TYR A 2 5.30 8.19 -0.20
CA TYR A 2 6.18 8.48 -1.34
C TYR A 2 5.44 8.89 -2.62
N THR A 3 4.30 8.28 -2.93
CA THR A 3 3.54 8.54 -4.16
C THR A 3 2.44 9.60 -4.01
N CYS A 4 2.14 10.09 -2.81
CA CYS A 4 1.06 11.06 -2.61
C CYS A 4 1.40 12.45 -3.18
N LYS A 5 0.37 13.25 -3.45
CA LYS A 5 0.53 14.62 -4.00
C LYS A 5 1.28 15.58 -3.07
N GLN A 6 1.24 15.34 -1.75
CA GLN A 6 1.96 16.14 -0.75
C GLN A 6 3.39 15.67 -0.50
N ALA A 7 3.88 14.67 -1.23
CA ALA A 7 5.26 14.21 -1.11
C ALA A 7 6.26 15.34 -1.37
N SER A 8 7.33 15.35 -0.61
CA SER A 8 8.41 16.33 -0.70
C SER A 8 9.78 15.63 -0.62
N ALA A 9 10.85 16.31 -0.98
CA ALA A 9 12.19 15.73 -0.90
C ALA A 9 12.54 15.20 0.50
N HIS A 10 12.02 15.84 1.56
CA HIS A 10 12.22 15.39 2.94
C HIS A 10 11.44 14.11 3.22
N THR A 11 10.14 14.08 2.88
CA THR A 11 9.31 12.90 3.09
C THR A 11 9.74 11.74 2.21
N ASP A 12 10.26 12.01 1.01
CA ASP A 12 10.78 11.02 0.09
C ASP A 12 11.98 10.27 0.69
N ALA A 13 12.89 10.97 1.34
CA ALA A 13 14.06 10.35 1.97
C ALA A 13 13.65 9.34 3.05
N PHE A 14 12.69 9.70 3.91
CA PHE A 14 12.17 8.79 4.94
C PHE A 14 11.37 7.64 4.33
N ALA A 15 10.51 7.91 3.35
CA ALA A 15 9.66 6.90 2.73
C ALA A 15 10.50 5.84 1.98
N LEU A 16 11.49 6.26 1.20
CA LEU A 16 12.35 5.33 0.46
C LEU A 16 13.23 4.49 1.39
N TYR A 17 13.76 5.10 2.45
CA TYR A 17 14.48 4.35 3.48
C TYR A 17 13.58 3.31 4.16
N ALA A 18 12.35 3.69 4.53
CA ALA A 18 11.39 2.78 5.13
C ALA A 18 11.05 1.61 4.18
N ILE A 19 10.81 1.90 2.88
CA ILE A 19 10.55 0.86 1.86
C ILE A 19 11.71 -0.13 1.83
N GLU A 20 12.96 0.34 1.78
CA GLU A 20 14.14 -0.51 1.73
C GLU A 20 14.27 -1.39 2.97
N VAL A 21 14.17 -0.80 4.15
CA VAL A 21 14.31 -1.53 5.43
C VAL A 21 13.21 -2.57 5.60
N ILE A 22 11.94 -2.18 5.33
CA ILE A 22 10.80 -3.08 5.46
C ILE A 22 10.90 -4.23 4.45
N SER A 23 11.18 -3.94 3.19
CA SER A 23 11.25 -4.97 2.14
C SER A 23 12.30 -6.03 2.44
N LYS A 24 13.44 -5.65 3.04
CA LYS A 24 14.52 -6.57 3.40
C LYS A 24 14.21 -7.46 4.60
N ASN A 25 13.38 -7.00 5.54
CA ASN A 25 13.27 -7.61 6.85
C ASN A 25 11.91 -8.26 7.13
N ILE A 26 10.83 -7.86 6.44
CA ILE A 26 9.47 -8.27 6.80
C ILE A 26 9.27 -9.79 6.78
N ARG A 27 9.81 -10.51 5.78
CA ARG A 27 9.69 -11.97 5.71
C ARG A 27 10.35 -12.64 6.91
N LYS A 28 11.59 -12.26 7.24
CA LYS A 28 12.32 -12.80 8.38
C LYS A 28 11.62 -12.47 9.70
N ALA A 29 11.16 -11.24 9.86
CA ALA A 29 10.46 -10.82 11.07
C ALA A 29 9.16 -11.61 11.30
N VAL A 30 8.38 -11.85 10.24
CA VAL A 30 7.07 -12.50 10.35
C VAL A 30 7.18 -14.03 10.35
N LEU A 31 7.95 -14.60 9.42
CA LEU A 31 8.02 -16.05 9.21
C LEU A 31 9.00 -16.71 10.17
N ASP A 32 10.19 -16.13 10.33
CA ASP A 32 11.27 -16.71 11.13
C ASP A 32 11.25 -16.22 12.59
N LYS A 33 10.45 -15.19 12.91
CA LYS A 33 10.43 -14.52 14.22
C LYS A 33 11.81 -14.00 14.62
N ASP A 34 12.61 -13.59 13.63
CA ASP A 34 13.96 -13.08 13.83
C ASP A 34 13.94 -11.73 14.56
N HIS A 35 14.60 -11.64 15.71
CA HIS A 35 14.55 -10.45 16.56
C HIS A 35 15.24 -9.25 15.93
N ASP A 36 16.37 -9.44 15.24
CA ASP A 36 17.07 -8.34 14.56
C ASP A 36 16.22 -7.77 13.42
N ALA A 37 15.53 -8.66 12.68
CA ALA A 37 14.58 -8.24 11.66
C ALA A 37 13.37 -7.51 12.26
N MET A 38 12.86 -7.93 13.43
CA MET A 38 11.78 -7.23 14.15
C MET A 38 12.21 -5.81 14.56
N ASP A 39 13.45 -5.63 15.06
CA ASP A 39 13.98 -4.31 15.40
C ASP A 39 14.08 -3.42 14.14
N GLN A 40 14.51 -3.98 13.02
CA GLN A 40 14.50 -3.25 11.73
C GLN A 40 13.08 -2.90 11.27
N MET A 41 12.10 -3.76 11.49
CA MET A 41 10.70 -3.46 11.19
C MET A 41 10.17 -2.31 12.07
N MET A 42 10.53 -2.24 13.35
CA MET A 42 10.19 -1.10 14.23
C MET A 42 10.79 0.21 13.71
N LEU A 43 12.06 0.18 13.29
CA LEU A 43 12.72 1.34 12.66
C LEU A 43 12.02 1.75 11.37
N GLY A 44 11.74 0.77 10.47
CA GLY A 44 11.05 1.01 9.22
C GLY A 44 9.65 1.60 9.43
N SER A 45 8.87 1.06 10.37
CA SER A 45 7.53 1.55 10.72
C SER A 45 7.58 2.98 11.27
N THR A 46 8.50 3.28 12.20
CA THR A 46 8.67 4.63 12.74
C THR A 46 9.06 5.63 11.63
N THR A 47 9.97 5.23 10.76
CA THR A 47 10.42 6.09 9.64
C THR A 47 9.29 6.33 8.62
N ALA A 48 8.49 5.30 8.32
CA ALA A 48 7.28 5.44 7.51
C ALA A 48 6.28 6.40 8.16
N GLY A 49 6.11 6.32 9.50
CA GLY A 49 5.28 7.23 10.28
C GLY A 49 5.71 8.70 10.14
N ILE A 50 7.02 8.97 10.18
CA ILE A 50 7.56 10.30 9.92
C ILE A 50 7.24 10.75 8.50
N ALA A 51 7.43 9.87 7.50
CA ALA A 51 7.17 10.20 6.11
C ALA A 51 5.71 10.60 5.87
N PHE A 52 4.74 9.79 6.27
CA PHE A 52 3.32 10.11 6.03
C PHE A 52 2.79 11.18 6.97
N GLY A 53 3.36 11.37 8.15
CA GLY A 53 2.99 12.46 9.06
C GLY A 53 3.29 13.85 8.52
N TYR A 54 4.25 13.98 7.60
CA TYR A 54 4.61 15.23 6.93
C TYR A 54 4.20 15.29 5.45
N SER A 55 3.65 14.24 4.92
CA SER A 55 3.01 14.22 3.60
C SER A 55 1.52 13.90 3.76
N ASP A 56 1.13 12.70 3.46
CA ASP A 56 -0.19 12.13 3.74
C ASP A 56 -0.15 10.62 3.43
N VAL A 57 -1.23 9.96 3.77
CA VAL A 57 -1.61 8.66 3.23
C VAL A 57 -2.49 8.88 1.99
N ALA A 58 -2.94 7.83 1.31
CA ALA A 58 -3.72 7.95 0.09
C ALA A 58 -4.82 6.87 0.04
N ALA A 59 -5.32 6.55 -1.14
CA ALA A 59 -6.48 5.69 -1.36
C ALA A 59 -6.44 4.34 -0.63
N ASP A 60 -5.26 3.74 -0.47
CA ASP A 60 -5.09 2.49 0.27
C ASP A 60 -5.57 2.61 1.72
N HIS A 61 -5.15 3.67 2.41
CA HIS A 61 -5.59 3.94 3.79
C HIS A 61 -7.07 4.34 3.85
N CYS A 62 -7.60 5.04 2.84
CA CYS A 62 -9.02 5.39 2.80
C CYS A 62 -9.89 4.12 2.74
N LEU A 63 -9.53 3.16 1.89
CA LEU A 63 -10.18 1.85 1.82
C LEU A 63 -10.02 1.07 3.13
N ALA A 64 -8.80 1.05 3.69
CA ALA A 64 -8.54 0.34 4.94
C ALA A 64 -9.31 0.93 6.13
N GLN A 65 -9.44 2.25 6.21
CA GLN A 65 -10.23 2.93 7.25
C GLN A 65 -11.71 2.63 7.11
N ALA A 66 -12.25 2.69 5.89
CA ALA A 66 -13.65 2.33 5.63
C ALA A 66 -13.91 0.87 6.01
N LEU A 67 -13.06 -0.06 5.56
CA LEU A 67 -13.19 -1.48 5.89
C LEU A 67 -13.12 -1.73 7.41
N GLY A 68 -12.19 -1.07 8.11
CA GLY A 68 -12.09 -1.16 9.56
C GLY A 68 -13.33 -0.61 10.27
N GLY A 69 -13.91 0.50 9.77
CA GLY A 69 -15.13 1.10 10.32
C GLY A 69 -16.37 0.23 10.14
N PHE A 70 -16.49 -0.50 9.03
CA PHE A 70 -17.66 -1.34 8.74
C PHE A 70 -17.56 -2.73 9.40
N TYR A 71 -16.35 -3.31 9.47
CA TYR A 71 -16.19 -4.73 9.78
C TYR A 71 -15.19 -5.02 10.90
N ASP A 72 -14.65 -3.98 11.54
CA ASP A 72 -13.64 -4.12 12.63
C ASP A 72 -12.39 -4.92 12.20
N VAL A 73 -12.01 -4.81 10.93
CA VAL A 73 -10.80 -5.44 10.39
C VAL A 73 -9.57 -4.70 10.90
N ALA A 74 -8.56 -5.46 11.35
CA ALA A 74 -7.28 -4.88 11.80
C ALA A 74 -6.66 -4.02 10.67
N HIS A 75 -6.31 -2.76 10.99
CA HIS A 75 -5.89 -1.76 10.02
C HIS A 75 -4.77 -2.22 9.09
N GLY A 76 -3.72 -2.86 9.63
CA GLY A 76 -2.60 -3.36 8.83
C GLY A 76 -2.98 -4.47 7.85
N VAL A 77 -3.95 -5.32 8.23
CA VAL A 77 -4.51 -6.34 7.33
C VAL A 77 -5.31 -5.69 6.22
N ALA A 78 -6.15 -4.71 6.55
CA ALA A 78 -6.95 -3.97 5.57
C ALA A 78 -6.06 -3.26 4.54
N CYS A 79 -4.99 -2.57 4.98
CA CYS A 79 -4.01 -1.97 4.08
C CYS A 79 -3.35 -3.02 3.17
N ALA A 80 -2.91 -4.14 3.72
CA ALA A 80 -2.24 -5.18 2.94
C ALA A 80 -3.15 -5.80 1.86
N VAL A 81 -4.45 -5.92 2.13
CA VAL A 81 -5.47 -6.43 1.17
C VAL A 81 -5.60 -5.52 -0.04
N PHE A 82 -5.61 -4.20 0.15
CA PHE A 82 -5.83 -3.25 -0.95
C PHE A 82 -4.53 -2.81 -1.64
N LEU A 83 -3.38 -2.98 -1.00
CA LEU A 83 -2.11 -2.47 -1.50
C LEU A 83 -1.78 -2.89 -2.95
N PRO A 84 -1.99 -4.15 -3.39
CA PRO A 84 -1.70 -4.55 -4.77
C PRO A 84 -2.56 -3.82 -5.82
N CYS A 85 -3.88 -3.76 -5.61
CA CYS A 85 -4.82 -3.16 -6.57
C CYS A 85 -4.67 -1.63 -6.59
N VAL A 86 -4.51 -0.97 -5.44
CA VAL A 86 -4.28 0.48 -5.37
C VAL A 86 -2.94 0.87 -5.99
N THR A 87 -1.88 0.08 -5.76
CA THR A 87 -0.58 0.27 -6.43
C THR A 87 -0.74 0.24 -7.95
N LYS A 88 -1.38 -0.80 -8.48
CA LYS A 88 -1.65 -0.94 -9.91
C LYS A 88 -2.47 0.24 -10.46
N PHE A 89 -3.49 0.68 -9.74
CA PHE A 89 -4.34 1.82 -10.12
C PHE A 89 -3.54 3.12 -10.21
N ASN A 90 -2.59 3.35 -9.31
CA ASN A 90 -1.83 4.59 -9.20
C ASN A 90 -0.63 4.68 -10.13
N ILE A 91 -0.05 3.57 -10.60
CA ILE A 91 1.16 3.55 -11.44
C ILE A 91 1.08 4.51 -12.63
N PRO A 92 -0.01 4.57 -13.42
CA PRO A 92 -0.07 5.45 -14.59
C PRO A 92 0.12 6.95 -14.29
N SER A 93 -0.17 7.37 -13.05
CA SER A 93 -0.06 8.78 -12.63
C SER A 93 1.31 9.15 -12.06
N CYS A 94 2.14 8.17 -11.69
CA CYS A 94 3.45 8.42 -11.09
C CYS A 94 4.44 7.28 -11.34
N ILE A 95 4.57 6.89 -12.60
CA ILE A 95 5.33 5.71 -13.08
C ILE A 95 6.79 5.74 -12.63
N GLU A 96 7.46 6.90 -12.73
CA GLU A 96 8.85 7.09 -12.31
C GLU A 96 9.04 6.82 -10.80
N ARG A 97 8.06 7.23 -9.99
CA ARG A 97 8.11 7.01 -8.55
C ARG A 97 7.98 5.52 -8.23
N TYR A 98 7.11 4.79 -8.91
CA TYR A 98 6.99 3.34 -8.73
C TYR A 98 8.21 2.58 -9.26
N ALA A 99 8.80 2.98 -10.38
CA ALA A 99 10.07 2.41 -10.84
C ALA A 99 11.22 2.63 -9.83
N ASN A 100 11.21 3.76 -9.13
CA ASN A 100 12.16 4.01 -8.05
C ASN A 100 11.86 3.16 -6.81
N ILE A 101 10.59 2.95 -6.46
CA ILE A 101 10.18 2.00 -5.41
C ILE A 101 10.73 0.60 -5.70
N ALA A 102 10.63 0.12 -6.95
CA ALA A 102 11.15 -1.20 -7.33
C ALA A 102 12.64 -1.35 -6.96
N LYS A 103 13.45 -0.32 -7.22
CA LYS A 103 14.89 -0.32 -6.86
C LYS A 103 15.09 -0.40 -5.35
N HIS A 104 14.33 0.39 -4.57
CA HIS A 104 14.44 0.39 -3.10
C HIS A 104 13.89 -0.89 -2.46
N MET A 105 12.97 -1.57 -3.11
CA MET A 105 12.54 -2.92 -2.73
C MET A 105 13.62 -3.99 -3.04
N GLY A 106 14.68 -3.62 -3.76
CA GLY A 106 15.75 -4.54 -4.15
C GLY A 106 15.41 -5.42 -5.35
N LEU A 107 14.43 -5.03 -6.17
CA LEU A 107 14.08 -5.78 -7.38
C LEU A 107 15.14 -5.58 -8.47
N ASP A 108 15.42 -6.63 -9.24
CA ASP A 108 16.34 -6.53 -10.38
C ASP A 108 15.65 -5.85 -11.57
N VAL A 109 15.90 -4.56 -11.68
CA VAL A 109 15.36 -3.73 -12.76
C VAL A 109 16.33 -3.54 -13.93
N HIS A 110 17.44 -4.30 -13.97
CA HIS A 110 18.43 -4.18 -15.03
C HIS A 110 17.81 -4.56 -16.40
N GLY A 111 17.98 -3.68 -17.40
CA GLY A 111 17.43 -3.87 -18.73
C GLY A 111 15.89 -3.70 -18.85
N LYS A 112 15.22 -3.30 -17.79
CA LYS A 112 13.79 -3.03 -17.78
C LYS A 112 13.51 -1.57 -18.16
N SER A 113 12.40 -1.35 -18.86
CA SER A 113 11.84 -0.01 -19.03
C SER A 113 11.33 0.53 -17.69
N THR A 114 11.13 1.84 -17.59
CA THR A 114 10.53 2.47 -16.42
C THR A 114 9.15 1.88 -16.09
N GLU A 115 8.35 1.63 -17.13
CA GLU A 115 7.03 1.02 -16.98
C GLU A 115 7.11 -0.41 -16.45
N GLU A 116 7.95 -1.26 -17.04
CA GLU A 116 8.16 -2.63 -16.55
C GLU A 116 8.60 -2.63 -15.10
N ALA A 117 9.60 -1.78 -14.74
CA ALA A 117 10.08 -1.66 -13.37
C ALA A 117 8.97 -1.23 -12.41
N ALA A 118 8.11 -0.30 -12.80
CA ALA A 118 6.98 0.14 -11.98
C ALA A 118 5.98 -0.99 -11.71
N TYR A 119 5.61 -1.77 -12.73
CA TYR A 119 4.66 -2.88 -12.56
C TYR A 119 5.25 -4.07 -11.80
N MET A 120 6.58 -4.27 -11.78
CA MET A 120 7.22 -5.26 -10.92
C MET A 120 6.91 -5.06 -9.44
N VAL A 121 6.63 -3.81 -9.02
CA VAL A 121 6.21 -3.53 -7.64
C VAL A 121 4.89 -4.23 -7.29
N VAL A 122 3.93 -4.25 -8.22
CA VAL A 122 2.64 -4.92 -8.01
C VAL A 122 2.84 -6.43 -7.78
N ASP A 123 3.67 -7.05 -8.62
CA ASP A 123 3.93 -8.48 -8.53
C ASP A 123 4.70 -8.82 -7.24
N ALA A 124 5.69 -8.01 -6.88
CA ALA A 124 6.43 -8.17 -5.62
C ALA A 124 5.54 -8.02 -4.38
N ILE A 125 4.58 -7.08 -4.39
CA ILE A 125 3.61 -6.93 -3.30
C ILE A 125 2.66 -8.15 -3.25
N ARG A 126 2.17 -8.64 -4.39
CA ARG A 126 1.33 -9.84 -4.45
C ARG A 126 2.05 -11.07 -3.89
N GLU A 127 3.30 -11.26 -4.29
CA GLU A 127 4.14 -12.34 -3.77
C GLU A 127 4.32 -12.20 -2.26
N LEU A 128 4.66 -10.99 -1.77
CA LEU A 128 4.79 -10.72 -0.35
C LEU A 128 3.50 -11.02 0.42
N CYS A 129 2.34 -10.60 -0.08
CA CYS A 129 1.05 -10.90 0.55
C CYS A 129 0.78 -12.41 0.61
N ALA A 130 1.14 -13.15 -0.45
CA ALA A 130 1.00 -14.61 -0.47
C ALA A 130 1.93 -15.28 0.55
N ASP A 131 3.20 -14.90 0.61
CA ASP A 131 4.18 -15.43 1.56
C ASP A 131 3.78 -15.18 3.02
N LEU A 132 3.20 -14.02 3.29
CA LEU A 132 2.77 -13.63 4.64
C LEU A 132 1.33 -14.09 4.97
N HIS A 133 0.69 -14.85 4.08
CA HIS A 133 -0.66 -15.33 4.24
C HIS A 133 -1.70 -14.23 4.49
N ILE A 134 -1.55 -13.09 3.81
CA ILE A 134 -2.55 -12.03 3.86
C ILE A 134 -3.85 -12.55 3.21
N PRO A 135 -5.00 -12.49 3.90
CA PRO A 135 -6.26 -12.99 3.37
C PRO A 135 -6.73 -12.11 2.19
N LYS A 136 -7.51 -12.69 1.29
CA LYS A 136 -8.28 -11.91 0.30
C LYS A 136 -9.46 -11.21 0.98
N LEU A 137 -9.96 -10.15 0.38
CA LEU A 137 -11.10 -9.41 0.93
C LEU A 137 -12.30 -10.32 1.23
N LYS A 138 -12.62 -11.27 0.34
CA LYS A 138 -13.71 -12.26 0.50
C LYS A 138 -13.50 -13.27 1.62
N GLU A 139 -12.29 -13.40 2.13
CA GLU A 139 -11.94 -14.33 3.22
C GLU A 139 -12.03 -13.67 4.59
N LEU A 140 -12.21 -12.34 4.62
CA LEU A 140 -12.44 -11.60 5.85
C LEU A 140 -13.89 -11.81 6.34
N ASP A 141 -14.02 -12.02 7.65
CA ASP A 141 -15.32 -12.29 8.27
C ASP A 141 -16.32 -11.15 8.00
N LYS A 142 -17.53 -11.51 7.64
CA LYS A 142 -18.71 -10.63 7.42
C LYS A 142 -18.60 -9.68 6.24
N VAL A 143 -17.50 -9.61 5.47
CA VAL A 143 -17.41 -8.74 4.30
C VAL A 143 -18.41 -9.20 3.24
N ASP A 144 -19.31 -8.31 2.84
CA ASP A 144 -20.39 -8.60 1.91
C ASP A 144 -20.35 -7.60 0.73
N PRO A 145 -20.30 -8.06 -0.53
CA PRO A 145 -20.32 -7.17 -1.71
C PRO A 145 -21.51 -6.19 -1.77
N LYS A 146 -22.60 -6.48 -1.09
CA LYS A 146 -23.76 -5.55 -1.01
C LYS A 146 -23.38 -4.21 -0.37
N ASP A 147 -22.35 -4.18 0.49
CA ASP A 147 -21.91 -2.99 1.21
C ASP A 147 -20.83 -2.20 0.44
N PHE A 148 -20.36 -2.72 -0.72
CA PHE A 148 -19.25 -2.11 -1.48
C PHE A 148 -19.55 -0.68 -1.94
N ARG A 149 -20.82 -0.35 -2.21
CA ARG A 149 -21.19 1.02 -2.59
C ARG A 149 -21.00 2.00 -1.44
N ASP A 150 -21.40 1.60 -0.24
CA ASP A 150 -21.27 2.41 0.96
C ASP A 150 -19.80 2.50 1.40
N LEU A 151 -19.02 1.40 1.30
CA LEU A 151 -17.58 1.39 1.51
C LEU A 151 -16.86 2.32 0.54
N ALA A 152 -17.22 2.28 -0.75
CA ALA A 152 -16.63 3.13 -1.76
C ALA A 152 -16.92 4.61 -1.49
N GLN A 153 -18.14 4.94 -1.08
CA GLN A 153 -18.50 6.30 -0.69
C GLN A 153 -17.74 6.76 0.54
N ALA A 154 -17.67 5.93 1.60
CA ALA A 154 -16.91 6.26 2.80
C ALA A 154 -15.41 6.45 2.52
N SER A 155 -14.84 5.64 1.61
CA SER A 155 -13.45 5.79 1.18
C SER A 155 -13.23 7.08 0.40
N PHE A 156 -14.18 7.45 -0.47
CA PHE A 156 -14.13 8.70 -1.23
C PHE A 156 -14.22 9.93 -0.32
N ASP A 157 -15.05 9.89 0.71
CA ASP A 157 -15.25 10.98 1.67
C ASP A 157 -14.09 11.12 2.68
N CYS A 158 -13.13 10.19 2.67
CA CYS A 158 -11.95 10.27 3.51
C CYS A 158 -11.11 11.50 3.18
N VAL A 159 -10.64 12.21 4.22
CA VAL A 159 -9.85 13.46 4.08
C VAL A 159 -8.56 13.28 3.29
N SER A 160 -8.01 12.08 3.23
CA SER A 160 -6.77 11.76 2.51
C SER A 160 -7.00 11.36 1.04
N THR A 161 -8.24 11.23 0.57
CA THR A 161 -8.53 10.90 -0.84
C THR A 161 -7.94 11.92 -1.82
N PRO A 162 -8.00 13.24 -1.58
CA PRO A 162 -7.37 14.22 -2.48
C PRO A 162 -5.85 14.09 -2.58
N SER A 163 -5.21 13.42 -1.63
CA SER A 163 -3.76 13.20 -1.59
C SER A 163 -3.29 12.09 -2.55
N ASN A 164 -4.22 11.26 -3.05
CA ASN A 164 -3.88 10.17 -3.96
C ASN A 164 -3.25 10.72 -5.25
N PRO A 165 -2.19 10.09 -5.79
CA PRO A 165 -1.50 10.60 -6.99
C PRO A 165 -2.42 10.67 -8.23
N ARG A 166 -3.35 9.75 -8.35
CA ARG A 166 -4.41 9.74 -9.34
C ARG A 166 -5.71 10.23 -8.72
N ASP A 167 -6.40 11.18 -9.36
CA ASP A 167 -7.73 11.60 -8.92
C ASP A 167 -8.69 10.40 -8.92
N MET A 168 -9.55 10.35 -7.93
CA MET A 168 -10.44 9.22 -7.70
C MET A 168 -11.90 9.64 -7.65
N THR A 169 -12.74 8.73 -8.09
CA THR A 169 -14.19 8.80 -7.97
C THR A 169 -14.70 7.69 -7.07
N VAL A 170 -15.96 7.75 -6.66
CA VAL A 170 -16.62 6.66 -5.93
C VAL A 170 -16.59 5.36 -6.75
N ASP A 171 -16.75 5.46 -8.07
CA ASP A 171 -16.72 4.28 -8.95
C ASP A 171 -15.33 3.65 -9.04
N ASP A 172 -14.25 4.44 -8.95
CA ASP A 172 -12.88 3.89 -8.86
C ASP A 172 -12.69 3.10 -7.56
N PHE A 173 -13.15 3.61 -6.43
CA PHE A 173 -13.11 2.89 -5.16
C PHE A 173 -13.95 1.60 -5.21
N TYR A 174 -15.13 1.65 -5.82
CA TYR A 174 -15.96 0.47 -6.02
C TYR A 174 -15.24 -0.60 -6.85
N ALA A 175 -14.61 -0.19 -7.95
CA ALA A 175 -13.83 -1.12 -8.81
C ALA A 175 -12.63 -1.74 -8.07
N LEU A 176 -11.96 -0.97 -7.19
CA LEU A 176 -10.86 -1.50 -6.36
C LEU A 176 -11.36 -2.51 -5.32
N LEU A 177 -12.55 -2.30 -4.74
CA LEU A 177 -13.19 -3.29 -3.85
C LEU A 177 -13.52 -4.58 -4.60
N GLU A 178 -14.04 -4.49 -5.83
CA GLU A 178 -14.30 -5.67 -6.66
C GLU A 178 -13.01 -6.39 -7.06
N GLU A 179 -11.92 -5.66 -7.40
CA GLU A 179 -10.63 -6.26 -7.75
C GLU A 179 -9.98 -6.99 -6.55
N ALA A 180 -10.19 -6.48 -5.33
CA ALA A 180 -9.61 -7.06 -4.11
C ALA A 180 -10.40 -8.27 -3.57
N TYR A 181 -11.67 -8.43 -3.97
CA TYR A 181 -12.58 -9.48 -3.51
C TYR A 181 -12.32 -10.83 -4.22
#